data_903f41d5c1e3b05fe8d01aaf4cc296e3
#
_entry.id   903f41d5c1e3b05fe8d01aaf4cc296e3
#
_cell.length_a   1.000
_cell.length_b   1.000
_cell.length_c   1.000
_cell.angle_alpha   90.00
_cell.angle_beta   90.00
_cell.angle_gamma   90.00
#
_symmetry.space_group_name_H-M   'P 1'
#
loop_
_entity.id
_entity.type
_entity.pdbx_description
1 polymer ?
#
loop_
_entity_poly.entity_id
_entity_poly.type
_entity_poly.pdbx_seq_one_letter_code
_entity_poly.pdbx_strand_id
1 'polypeptide(L)'
;MCLENSAVAIPPDTIEISIAHSPDSDDAFMFYGLATNKIRVPGYKFSHTLCDIETLNLRAQNEAFYDVTAISFHAYPYLQENYTLMGCGGSVGEGYGPMIVSSKPLALEDLSRIRIAVPGTMTTAYLALKIFNPELKTETVPFDQIIPAIQAGKFDAGLIIHEGQLTYATSGLKKILDLGVWWRETTGMMLPLGGNAIRRSLGAESHKIISQALRDSIQHALDHREQALDYAMQFARDLDTRLASRFVSMYVNERTLDYGADGRLAIRKLLDLGYERGIIPIAPQVDFVD
;
A
#
# COMPACT_ATOMS: atom_id res chain seq x y z
N MET A 1 -3.10 -12.13 10.53
CA MET A 1 -3.42 -12.06 11.98
C MET A 1 -3.16 -10.63 12.43
N CYS A 2 -4.19 -9.92 12.95
CA CYS A 2 -4.04 -8.53 13.38
C CYS A 2 -3.51 -8.47 14.81
N LEU A 3 -2.57 -7.55 15.08
CA LEU A 3 -2.00 -7.31 16.42
C LEU A 3 -2.51 -5.97 16.97
N GLU A 4 -3.00 -5.95 18.21
CA GLU A 4 -3.50 -4.77 18.91
C GLU A 4 -2.56 -4.36 20.03
N ASN A 5 -2.36 -3.04 20.23
CA ASN A 5 -1.48 -2.49 21.25
C ASN A 5 -2.27 -2.05 22.52
N SER A 6 -1.71 -2.24 23.70
CA SER A 6 -2.38 -2.14 25.00
C SER A 6 -2.57 -0.72 25.54
N ALA A 7 -3.66 -0.50 26.33
CA ALA A 7 -4.23 0.75 26.78
C ALA A 7 -3.48 1.47 27.92
N VAL A 8 -3.30 2.80 27.75
CA VAL A 8 -2.97 3.79 28.79
C VAL A 8 -4.21 4.61 29.10
N ALA A 9 -4.45 5.00 30.36
CA ALA A 9 -5.64 5.77 30.76
C ALA A 9 -5.80 7.11 30.01
N ILE A 10 -6.98 7.37 29.48
CA ILE A 10 -7.31 8.49 28.58
C ILE A 10 -7.96 9.61 29.38
N PRO A 11 -7.58 10.91 29.21
CA PRO A 11 -8.32 12.05 29.75
C PRO A 11 -9.76 12.11 29.20
N PRO A 12 -10.75 12.58 29.97
CA PRO A 12 -12.18 12.50 29.62
C PRO A 12 -12.60 13.22 28.32
N ASP A 13 -11.78 14.11 27.78
CA ASP A 13 -12.06 14.89 26.55
C ASP A 13 -11.18 14.49 25.36
N THR A 14 -10.57 13.29 25.37
CA THR A 14 -9.66 12.85 24.31
C THR A 14 -10.42 12.04 23.26
N ILE A 15 -10.31 12.44 22.00
CA ILE A 15 -10.83 11.70 20.85
C ILE A 15 -9.85 10.57 20.52
N GLU A 16 -10.32 9.35 20.58
CA GLU A 16 -9.52 8.18 20.15
C GLU A 16 -9.70 7.94 18.66
N ILE A 17 -8.59 7.83 17.93
CA ILE A 17 -8.53 7.60 16.49
C ILE A 17 -7.85 6.25 16.25
N SER A 18 -8.59 5.35 15.63
CA SER A 18 -8.07 4.05 15.19
C SER A 18 -7.36 4.19 13.84
N ILE A 19 -6.08 3.84 13.80
CA ILE A 19 -5.27 3.81 12.57
C ILE A 19 -4.92 2.37 12.25
N ALA A 20 -5.14 1.95 11.00
CA ALA A 20 -4.74 0.63 10.53
C ALA A 20 -3.81 0.75 9.32
N HIS A 21 -2.71 0.02 9.37
CA HIS A 21 -1.72 -0.01 8.28
C HIS A 21 -1.04 -1.37 8.18
N SER A 22 -0.25 -1.59 7.12
CA SER A 22 0.44 -2.87 6.96
C SER A 22 1.59 -3.03 7.97
N PRO A 23 1.96 -4.27 8.32
CA PRO A 23 3.14 -4.54 9.12
C PRO A 23 4.40 -4.61 8.23
N ASP A 24 4.53 -3.70 7.26
CA ASP A 24 5.69 -3.62 6.38
C ASP A 24 6.60 -2.47 6.78
N SER A 25 7.85 -2.53 6.39
CA SER A 25 8.86 -1.59 6.86
C SER A 25 8.64 -0.14 6.38
N ASP A 26 8.03 0.07 5.23
CA ASP A 26 7.68 1.40 4.72
C ASP A 26 6.52 2.03 5.51
N ASP A 27 5.43 1.31 5.76
CA ASP A 27 4.33 1.78 6.60
C ASP A 27 4.81 2.03 8.04
N ALA A 28 5.54 1.09 8.63
CA ALA A 28 6.10 1.26 9.98
C ALA A 28 6.99 2.51 10.07
N PHE A 29 7.78 2.79 9.04
CA PHE A 29 8.59 4.00 8.95
C PHE A 29 7.73 5.27 8.91
N MET A 30 6.67 5.31 8.06
CA MET A 30 5.76 6.46 7.94
C MET A 30 5.05 6.78 9.27
N PHE A 31 4.61 5.75 9.97
CA PHE A 31 3.86 5.89 11.22
C PHE A 31 4.75 5.99 12.47
N TYR A 32 6.08 5.95 12.34
CA TYR A 32 7.02 5.99 13.46
C TYR A 32 6.72 7.10 14.46
N GLY A 33 6.52 8.33 13.99
CA GLY A 33 6.27 9.49 14.85
C GLY A 33 5.00 9.34 15.71
N LEU A 34 3.91 8.87 15.12
CA LEU A 34 2.64 8.64 15.81
C LEU A 34 2.69 7.39 16.69
N ALA A 35 3.17 6.27 16.18
CA ALA A 35 3.20 4.99 16.89
C ALA A 35 4.09 5.01 18.13
N THR A 36 5.16 5.83 18.12
CA THR A 36 6.08 6.00 19.27
C THR A 36 5.79 7.24 20.11
N ASN A 37 4.67 7.95 19.87
CA ASN A 37 4.30 9.19 20.56
C ASN A 37 5.36 10.31 20.48
N LYS A 38 6.19 10.32 19.45
CA LYS A 38 7.09 11.46 19.13
C LYS A 38 6.31 12.63 18.57
N ILE A 39 5.27 12.34 17.80
CA ILE A 39 4.26 13.30 17.36
C ILE A 39 3.03 13.11 18.22
N ARG A 40 2.58 14.19 18.86
CA ARG A 40 1.41 14.22 19.72
C ARG A 40 0.48 15.35 19.30
N VAL A 41 -0.80 15.06 19.26
CA VAL A 41 -1.84 16.04 18.94
C VAL A 41 -2.70 16.25 20.17
N PRO A 42 -2.76 17.49 20.72
CA PRO A 42 -3.62 17.77 21.88
C PRO A 42 -5.08 17.38 21.62
N GLY A 43 -5.69 16.68 22.56
CA GLY A 43 -7.08 16.21 22.44
C GLY A 43 -7.27 14.96 21.57
N TYR A 44 -6.21 14.37 21.02
CA TYR A 44 -6.27 13.14 20.21
C TYR A 44 -5.34 12.06 20.76
N LYS A 45 -5.79 10.82 20.65
CA LYS A 45 -4.99 9.63 20.91
C LYS A 45 -5.09 8.70 19.73
N PHE A 46 -3.96 8.22 19.23
CA PHE A 46 -3.89 7.29 18.11
C PHE A 46 -3.63 5.88 18.59
N SER A 47 -4.47 4.93 18.17
CA SER A 47 -4.27 3.50 18.35
C SER A 47 -3.94 2.86 17.00
N HIS A 48 -2.97 1.94 16.98
CA HIS A 48 -2.48 1.32 15.75
C HIS A 48 -2.86 -0.16 15.70
N THR A 49 -3.43 -0.58 14.55
CA THR A 49 -3.70 -1.99 14.23
C THR A 49 -2.92 -2.37 12.97
N LEU A 50 -2.21 -3.49 13.04
CA LEU A 50 -1.38 -3.98 11.95
C LEU A 50 -2.04 -5.18 11.26
N CYS A 51 -2.36 -5.04 9.99
CA CYS A 51 -2.93 -6.10 9.14
C CYS A 51 -2.35 -6.02 7.72
N ASP A 52 -2.35 -7.13 7.01
CA ASP A 52 -2.02 -7.11 5.58
C ASP A 52 -3.00 -6.27 4.77
N ILE A 53 -2.50 -5.73 3.64
CA ILE A 53 -3.23 -4.73 2.86
C ILE A 53 -4.54 -5.26 2.25
N GLU A 54 -4.61 -6.54 1.86
CA GLU A 54 -5.85 -7.10 1.32
C GLU A 54 -6.92 -7.21 2.41
N THR A 55 -6.53 -7.61 3.63
CA THR A 55 -7.42 -7.61 4.80
C THR A 55 -7.91 -6.21 5.13
N LEU A 56 -7.04 -5.18 5.06
CA LEU A 56 -7.43 -3.77 5.29
C LEU A 56 -8.42 -3.29 4.23
N ASN A 57 -8.16 -3.58 2.95
CA ASN A 57 -9.07 -3.25 1.85
C ASN A 57 -10.48 -3.84 2.08
N LEU A 58 -10.55 -5.12 2.44
CA LEU A 58 -11.82 -5.83 2.67
C LEU A 58 -12.56 -5.32 3.91
N ARG A 59 -11.85 -5.01 5.00
CA ARG A 59 -12.47 -4.44 6.21
C ARG A 59 -13.01 -3.04 5.97
N ALA A 60 -12.26 -2.20 5.27
CA ALA A 60 -12.71 -0.86 4.91
C ALA A 60 -13.96 -0.90 4.03
N GLN A 61 -14.03 -1.85 3.09
CA GLN A 61 -15.19 -2.02 2.21
C GLN A 61 -16.45 -2.46 2.96
N ASN A 62 -16.33 -3.42 3.87
CA ASN A 62 -17.51 -4.05 4.48
C ASN A 62 -18.05 -3.26 5.68
N GLU A 63 -17.21 -2.66 6.50
CA GLU A 63 -17.59 -2.17 7.82
C GLU A 63 -17.16 -0.72 8.12
N ALA A 64 -16.35 -0.09 7.26
CA ALA A 64 -15.71 1.20 7.54
C ALA A 64 -15.05 1.22 8.94
N PHE A 65 -14.36 0.11 9.28
CA PHE A 65 -14.00 -0.28 10.63
C PHE A 65 -13.03 0.69 11.33
N TYR A 66 -12.08 1.24 10.57
CA TYR A 66 -11.06 2.13 11.13
C TYR A 66 -11.32 3.59 10.77
N ASP A 67 -10.85 4.51 11.62
CA ASP A 67 -10.93 5.95 11.36
C ASP A 67 -9.97 6.39 10.26
N VAL A 68 -8.75 5.83 10.27
CA VAL A 68 -7.75 5.95 9.21
C VAL A 68 -7.29 4.54 8.84
N THR A 69 -7.21 4.25 7.56
CA THR A 69 -6.72 2.96 7.08
C THR A 69 -5.83 3.11 5.86
N ALA A 70 -4.73 2.37 5.84
CA ALA A 70 -4.02 2.13 4.61
C ALA A 70 -4.91 1.33 3.65
N ILE A 71 -4.89 1.69 2.38
CA ILE A 71 -5.63 1.03 1.31
C ILE A 71 -4.79 0.92 0.04
N SER A 72 -5.07 -0.09 -0.76
CA SER A 72 -4.71 -0.07 -2.17
C SER A 72 -5.59 0.92 -2.92
N PHE A 73 -5.05 1.72 -3.85
CA PHE A 73 -5.90 2.65 -4.61
C PHE A 73 -7.01 1.93 -5.39
N HIS A 74 -6.78 0.69 -5.84
CA HIS A 74 -7.82 -0.14 -6.44
C HIS A 74 -9.08 -0.26 -5.57
N ALA A 75 -8.92 -0.36 -4.27
CA ALA A 75 -10.05 -0.50 -3.33
C ALA A 75 -10.87 0.79 -3.19
N TYR A 76 -10.29 1.96 -3.45
CA TYR A 76 -10.92 3.24 -3.13
C TYR A 76 -12.32 3.44 -3.74
N PRO A 77 -12.62 3.12 -5.00
CA PRO A 77 -13.97 3.27 -5.55
C PRO A 77 -15.06 2.52 -4.77
N TYR A 78 -14.69 1.44 -4.10
CA TYR A 78 -15.62 0.66 -3.26
C TYR A 78 -15.78 1.26 -1.86
N LEU A 79 -14.91 2.21 -1.49
CA LEU A 79 -14.85 2.85 -0.16
C LEU A 79 -15.33 4.31 -0.19
N GLN A 80 -15.44 4.93 -1.35
CA GLN A 80 -15.60 6.36 -1.58
C GLN A 80 -16.80 7.00 -0.86
N GLU A 81 -17.84 6.22 -0.55
CA GLU A 81 -19.00 6.70 0.22
C GLU A 81 -18.65 6.95 1.71
N ASN A 82 -17.76 6.14 2.28
CA ASN A 82 -17.40 6.18 3.69
C ASN A 82 -16.06 6.84 3.97
N TYR A 83 -15.17 6.87 2.97
CA TYR A 83 -13.81 7.38 3.10
C TYR A 83 -13.48 8.44 2.06
N THR A 84 -12.53 9.31 2.41
CA THR A 84 -11.84 10.19 1.47
C THR A 84 -10.34 9.92 1.54
N LEU A 85 -9.61 10.12 0.45
CA LEU A 85 -8.16 9.93 0.44
C LEU A 85 -7.45 11.05 1.21
N MET A 86 -6.42 10.69 1.94
CA MET A 86 -5.47 11.66 2.49
C MET A 86 -4.49 12.08 1.40
N GLY A 87 -4.10 13.35 1.36
CA GLY A 87 -3.15 13.88 0.38
C GLY A 87 -1.69 13.49 0.66
N CYS A 88 -1.45 12.65 1.68
CA CYS A 88 -0.13 12.19 2.12
C CYS A 88 -0.18 10.73 2.54
N GLY A 89 1.00 10.13 2.80
CA GLY A 89 1.12 8.76 3.30
C GLY A 89 0.89 7.70 2.22
N GLY A 90 1.19 8.00 0.97
CA GLY A 90 1.05 7.04 -0.11
C GLY A 90 2.37 6.52 -0.66
N SER A 91 2.29 5.36 -1.28
CA SER A 91 3.38 4.69 -1.97
C SER A 91 3.15 4.72 -3.47
N VAL A 92 4.16 5.17 -4.21
CA VAL A 92 4.12 5.26 -5.69
C VAL A 92 5.37 4.63 -6.30
N GLY A 93 5.21 3.99 -7.44
CA GLY A 93 6.32 3.42 -8.21
C GLY A 93 6.75 4.36 -9.33
N GLU A 94 7.95 4.92 -9.24
CA GLU A 94 8.54 5.80 -10.27
C GLU A 94 9.43 5.02 -11.24
N GLY A 95 8.82 4.18 -12.09
CA GLY A 95 9.55 3.30 -13.01
C GLY A 95 10.01 2.00 -12.35
N TYR A 96 9.35 1.59 -11.30
CA TYR A 96 9.39 0.29 -10.64
C TYR A 96 8.03 0.01 -10.02
N GLY A 97 7.72 -1.25 -9.72
CA GLY A 97 6.45 -1.60 -9.09
C GLY A 97 6.29 -3.09 -8.85
N PRO A 98 5.05 -3.55 -8.69
CA PRO A 98 4.75 -4.98 -8.61
C PRO A 98 5.32 -5.74 -9.81
N MET A 99 5.84 -6.94 -9.56
CA MET A 99 6.53 -7.73 -10.58
C MET A 99 5.90 -9.10 -10.76
N ILE A 100 5.80 -9.55 -12.02
CA ILE A 100 5.55 -10.96 -12.30
C ILE A 100 6.91 -11.67 -12.31
N VAL A 101 7.02 -12.69 -11.46
CA VAL A 101 8.21 -13.52 -11.33
C VAL A 101 7.88 -15.00 -11.56
N SER A 102 8.87 -15.79 -11.98
CA SER A 102 8.75 -17.23 -12.22
C SER A 102 10.04 -17.96 -11.86
N SER A 103 9.95 -19.25 -11.55
CA SER A 103 11.14 -20.12 -11.38
C SER A 103 11.85 -20.42 -12.70
N LYS A 104 11.15 -20.27 -13.83
CA LYS A 104 11.67 -20.52 -15.19
C LYS A 104 11.60 -19.26 -16.05
N PRO A 105 12.44 -19.11 -17.06
CA PRO A 105 12.24 -18.09 -18.08
C PRO A 105 10.90 -18.34 -18.78
N LEU A 106 10.04 -17.32 -18.82
CA LEU A 106 8.78 -17.32 -19.55
C LEU A 106 8.75 -16.10 -20.47
N ALA A 107 8.18 -16.26 -21.67
CA ALA A 107 7.84 -15.12 -22.50
C ALA A 107 6.52 -14.50 -22.03
N LEU A 108 6.28 -13.22 -22.38
CA LEU A 108 5.04 -12.54 -21.98
C LEU A 108 3.79 -13.26 -22.50
N GLU A 109 3.87 -13.84 -23.69
CA GLU A 109 2.81 -14.60 -24.35
C GLU A 109 2.42 -15.87 -23.58
N ASP A 110 3.35 -16.45 -22.83
CA ASP A 110 3.11 -17.67 -22.05
C ASP A 110 2.22 -17.37 -20.82
N LEU A 111 2.19 -16.12 -20.33
CA LEU A 111 1.40 -15.73 -19.17
C LEU A 111 -0.10 -16.03 -19.34
N SER A 112 -0.63 -16.00 -20.55
CA SER A 112 -2.05 -16.30 -20.84
C SER A 112 -2.40 -17.79 -20.67
N ARG A 113 -1.39 -18.66 -20.66
CA ARG A 113 -1.55 -20.13 -20.60
C ARG A 113 -1.41 -20.70 -19.21
N ILE A 114 -0.91 -19.93 -18.25
CA ILE A 114 -0.61 -20.36 -16.88
C ILE A 114 -1.54 -19.69 -15.87
N ARG A 115 -1.53 -20.18 -14.64
CA ARG A 115 -2.14 -19.51 -13.49
C ARG A 115 -1.09 -18.69 -12.74
N ILE A 116 -1.41 -17.43 -12.46
CA ILE A 116 -0.55 -16.50 -11.76
C ILE A 116 -1.06 -16.35 -10.33
N ALA A 117 -0.23 -16.64 -9.34
CA ALA A 117 -0.53 -16.35 -7.95
C ALA A 117 -0.55 -14.82 -7.73
N VAL A 118 -1.60 -14.28 -7.10
CA VAL A 118 -1.75 -12.84 -6.85
C VAL A 118 -2.01 -12.58 -5.36
N PRO A 119 -1.56 -11.43 -4.81
CA PRO A 119 -1.63 -11.16 -3.37
C PRO A 119 -3.03 -10.82 -2.86
N GLY A 120 -3.95 -10.52 -3.76
CA GLY A 120 -5.33 -10.16 -3.45
C GLY A 120 -5.98 -9.44 -4.62
N THR A 121 -7.28 -9.61 -4.78
CA THR A 121 -8.04 -9.03 -5.91
C THR A 121 -8.36 -7.55 -5.71
N MET A 122 -8.23 -7.02 -4.49
CA MET A 122 -8.42 -5.60 -4.18
C MET A 122 -7.11 -4.81 -4.21
N THR A 123 -5.96 -5.47 -4.43
CA THR A 123 -4.68 -4.77 -4.51
C THR A 123 -4.53 -3.96 -5.79
N THR A 124 -3.82 -2.85 -5.75
CA THR A 124 -3.48 -2.07 -6.95
C THR A 124 -2.56 -2.86 -7.90
N ALA A 125 -1.75 -3.76 -7.36
CA ALA A 125 -0.95 -4.68 -8.16
C ALA A 125 -1.83 -5.54 -9.06
N TYR A 126 -2.94 -6.06 -8.52
CA TYR A 126 -3.92 -6.82 -9.30
C TYR A 126 -4.61 -5.93 -10.36
N LEU A 127 -5.02 -4.71 -10.00
CA LEU A 127 -5.60 -3.78 -10.97
C LEU A 127 -4.64 -3.51 -12.13
N ALA A 128 -3.38 -3.18 -11.84
CA ALA A 128 -2.37 -2.93 -12.86
C ALA A 128 -2.14 -4.17 -13.74
N LEU A 129 -2.11 -5.37 -13.16
CA LEU A 129 -2.04 -6.63 -13.90
C LEU A 129 -3.22 -6.81 -14.85
N LYS A 130 -4.43 -6.54 -14.38
CA LYS A 130 -5.65 -6.67 -15.20
C LYS A 130 -5.78 -5.56 -16.25
N ILE A 131 -5.27 -4.37 -15.98
CA ILE A 131 -5.12 -3.32 -17.00
C ILE A 131 -4.08 -3.73 -18.04
N PHE A 132 -2.98 -4.38 -17.65
CA PHE A 132 -1.99 -4.92 -18.59
C PHE A 132 -2.63 -5.98 -19.51
N ASN A 133 -3.28 -6.98 -18.92
CA ASN A 133 -3.99 -8.01 -19.68
C ASN A 133 -5.15 -8.60 -18.84
N PRO A 134 -6.41 -8.31 -19.19
CA PRO A 134 -7.58 -8.78 -18.44
C PRO A 134 -7.78 -10.31 -18.49
N GLU A 135 -7.26 -10.97 -19.54
CA GLU A 135 -7.45 -12.41 -19.78
C GLU A 135 -6.53 -13.29 -18.91
N LEU A 136 -5.57 -12.73 -18.19
CA LEU A 136 -4.66 -13.49 -17.35
C LEU A 136 -5.43 -14.24 -16.25
N LYS A 137 -5.16 -15.56 -16.16
CA LYS A 137 -5.76 -16.42 -15.13
C LYS A 137 -5.02 -16.23 -13.82
N THR A 138 -5.74 -15.83 -12.79
CA THR A 138 -5.15 -15.52 -11.48
C THR A 138 -5.79 -16.34 -10.37
N GLU A 139 -5.04 -16.61 -9.31
CA GLU A 139 -5.52 -17.23 -8.09
C GLU A 139 -4.92 -16.50 -6.89
N THR A 140 -5.77 -16.15 -5.91
CA THR A 140 -5.32 -15.41 -4.72
C THR A 140 -4.55 -16.33 -3.78
N VAL A 141 -3.38 -15.85 -3.36
CA VAL A 141 -2.50 -16.50 -2.40
C VAL A 141 -2.02 -15.42 -1.42
N PRO A 142 -1.93 -15.69 -0.10
CA PRO A 142 -1.33 -14.74 0.82
C PRO A 142 0.01 -14.25 0.28
N PHE A 143 0.26 -12.95 0.34
CA PHE A 143 1.39 -12.32 -0.38
C PHE A 143 2.76 -12.92 0.03
N ASP A 144 2.93 -13.28 1.30
CA ASP A 144 4.12 -13.93 1.86
C ASP A 144 4.29 -15.39 1.41
N GLN A 145 3.22 -16.01 0.90
CA GLN A 145 3.22 -17.38 0.40
C GLN A 145 3.44 -17.49 -1.12
N ILE A 146 3.46 -16.38 -1.86
CA ILE A 146 3.58 -16.40 -3.34
C ILE A 146 4.94 -16.97 -3.76
N ILE A 147 6.05 -16.46 -3.23
CA ILE A 147 7.40 -16.95 -3.53
C ILE A 147 7.55 -18.44 -3.14
N PRO A 148 7.20 -18.87 -1.91
CA PRO A 148 7.20 -20.28 -1.54
C PRO A 148 6.34 -21.17 -2.46
N ALA A 149 5.18 -20.69 -2.89
CA ALA A 149 4.29 -21.45 -3.77
C ALA A 149 4.89 -21.68 -5.18
N ILE A 150 5.59 -20.66 -5.72
CA ILE A 150 6.32 -20.79 -6.99
C ILE A 150 7.49 -21.77 -6.83
N GLN A 151 8.28 -21.65 -5.76
CA GLN A 151 9.40 -22.55 -5.48
C GLN A 151 8.95 -24.00 -5.31
N ALA A 152 7.78 -24.22 -4.71
CA ALA A 152 7.17 -25.55 -4.57
C ALA A 152 6.52 -26.08 -5.86
N GLY A 153 6.54 -25.30 -6.96
CA GLY A 153 5.93 -25.69 -8.24
C GLY A 153 4.40 -25.71 -8.26
N LYS A 154 3.75 -25.09 -7.26
CA LYS A 154 2.27 -24.96 -7.22
C LYS A 154 1.77 -23.96 -8.26
N PHE A 155 2.58 -22.95 -8.56
CA PHE A 155 2.35 -21.95 -9.60
C PHE A 155 3.59 -21.79 -10.48
N ASP A 156 3.37 -21.53 -11.76
CA ASP A 156 4.46 -21.24 -12.70
C ASP A 156 4.97 -19.81 -12.54
N ALA A 157 4.09 -18.89 -12.15
CA ALA A 157 4.41 -17.47 -11.92
C ALA A 157 3.58 -16.87 -10.77
N GLY A 158 4.03 -15.73 -10.25
CA GLY A 158 3.30 -14.96 -9.26
C GLY A 158 3.58 -13.48 -9.36
N LEU A 159 2.59 -12.70 -8.94
CA LEU A 159 2.66 -11.24 -8.82
C LEU A 159 3.13 -10.89 -7.41
N ILE A 160 4.35 -10.40 -7.29
CA ILE A 160 4.94 -10.02 -6.00
C ILE A 160 4.84 -8.53 -5.75
N ILE A 161 4.65 -8.21 -4.48
CA ILE A 161 4.60 -6.88 -3.90
C ILE A 161 5.56 -6.81 -2.70
N HIS A 162 5.63 -5.67 -2.03
CA HIS A 162 6.42 -5.46 -0.81
C HIS A 162 7.92 -5.83 -1.00
N GLU A 163 8.57 -6.26 0.04
CA GLU A 163 10.00 -6.60 0.05
C GLU A 163 10.39 -7.72 -0.93
N GLY A 164 9.43 -8.56 -1.34
CA GLY A 164 9.62 -9.57 -2.37
C GLY A 164 10.23 -9.02 -3.66
N GLN A 165 9.96 -7.74 -3.98
CA GLN A 165 10.56 -7.03 -5.11
C GLN A 165 12.09 -6.89 -5.04
N LEU A 166 12.67 -6.96 -3.85
CA LEU A 166 14.12 -6.91 -3.65
C LEU A 166 14.74 -8.28 -3.46
N THR A 167 13.96 -9.29 -3.06
CA THR A 167 14.47 -10.61 -2.65
C THR A 167 14.20 -11.74 -3.64
N TYR A 168 13.32 -11.54 -4.64
CA TYR A 168 12.96 -12.59 -5.59
C TYR A 168 14.18 -13.23 -6.30
N ALA A 169 15.20 -12.44 -6.67
CA ALA A 169 16.37 -12.93 -7.38
C ALA A 169 17.23 -13.85 -6.49
N THR A 170 17.39 -13.52 -5.21
CA THR A 170 18.07 -14.38 -4.24
C THR A 170 17.29 -15.65 -3.92
N SER A 171 15.96 -15.61 -4.13
CA SER A 171 15.08 -16.78 -4.04
C SER A 171 15.08 -17.66 -5.29
N GLY A 172 15.98 -17.38 -6.24
CA GLY A 172 16.13 -18.15 -7.49
C GLY A 172 15.07 -17.87 -8.54
N LEU A 173 14.25 -16.82 -8.36
CA LEU A 173 13.20 -16.45 -9.30
C LEU A 173 13.72 -15.46 -10.36
N LYS A 174 13.03 -15.41 -11.48
CA LYS A 174 13.32 -14.53 -12.62
C LYS A 174 12.16 -13.56 -12.82
N LYS A 175 12.47 -12.29 -13.02
CA LYS A 175 11.50 -11.28 -13.37
C LYS A 175 11.06 -11.46 -14.82
N ILE A 176 9.75 -11.55 -15.04
CA ILE A 176 9.11 -11.63 -16.34
C ILE A 176 8.62 -10.25 -16.78
N LEU A 177 7.93 -9.54 -15.89
CA LEU A 177 7.37 -8.21 -16.13
C LEU A 177 7.46 -7.37 -14.86
N ASP A 178 7.82 -6.11 -15.02
CA ASP A 178 7.70 -5.07 -13.99
C ASP A 178 6.55 -4.14 -14.39
N LEU A 179 5.46 -4.16 -13.63
CA LEU A 179 4.26 -3.38 -13.93
C LEU A 179 4.47 -1.88 -13.76
N GLY A 180 5.41 -1.45 -12.90
CA GLY A 180 5.75 -0.04 -12.76
C GLY A 180 6.52 0.49 -13.98
N VAL A 181 7.46 -0.30 -14.52
CA VAL A 181 8.16 0.03 -15.78
C VAL A 181 7.16 0.10 -16.93
N TRP A 182 6.36 -0.96 -17.11
CA TRP A 182 5.34 -1.02 -18.16
C TRP A 182 4.36 0.15 -18.08
N TRP A 183 3.88 0.47 -16.86
CA TRP A 183 2.94 1.58 -16.66
C TRP A 183 3.54 2.91 -17.08
N ARG A 184 4.80 3.17 -16.66
CA ARG A 184 5.52 4.39 -17.04
C ARG A 184 5.73 4.52 -18.55
N GLU A 185 6.11 3.43 -19.20
CA GLU A 185 6.28 3.38 -20.67
C GLU A 185 4.96 3.62 -21.42
N THR A 186 3.86 3.11 -20.87
CA THR A 186 2.53 3.20 -21.51
C THR A 186 1.84 4.54 -21.26
N THR A 187 1.97 5.09 -20.04
CA THR A 187 1.20 6.28 -19.62
C THR A 187 2.04 7.54 -19.45
N GLY A 188 3.36 7.41 -19.33
CA GLY A 188 4.27 8.49 -18.95
C GLY A 188 4.19 8.88 -17.46
N MET A 189 3.34 8.21 -16.65
CA MET A 189 3.07 8.55 -15.26
C MET A 189 3.71 7.56 -14.29
N MET A 190 3.84 7.98 -13.02
CA MET A 190 4.13 7.08 -11.91
C MET A 190 2.97 6.10 -11.71
N LEU A 191 3.24 4.90 -11.19
CA LEU A 191 2.22 3.93 -10.81
C LEU A 191 1.83 4.15 -9.34
N PRO A 192 0.64 4.69 -9.03
CA PRO A 192 0.15 4.76 -7.67
C PRO A 192 -0.13 3.35 -7.15
N LEU A 193 0.26 3.04 -5.91
CA LEU A 193 0.10 1.69 -5.35
C LEU A 193 -0.87 1.67 -4.19
N GLY A 194 -0.61 2.45 -3.17
CA GLY A 194 -1.44 2.55 -1.99
C GLY A 194 -1.36 3.92 -1.35
N GLY A 195 -2.28 4.20 -0.45
CA GLY A 195 -2.34 5.43 0.31
C GLY A 195 -3.16 5.25 1.57
N ASN A 196 -3.39 6.33 2.28
CA ASN A 196 -4.24 6.34 3.45
C ASN A 196 -5.60 6.97 3.13
N ALA A 197 -6.65 6.38 3.66
CA ALA A 197 -8.01 6.90 3.60
C ALA A 197 -8.52 7.21 5.01
N ILE A 198 -9.27 8.30 5.15
CA ILE A 198 -9.83 8.77 6.40
C ILE A 198 -11.35 8.75 6.34
N ARG A 199 -12.00 8.30 7.41
CA ARG A 199 -13.45 8.13 7.48
C ARG A 199 -14.16 9.50 7.44
N ARG A 200 -15.10 9.66 6.50
CA ARG A 200 -15.82 10.92 6.28
C ARG A 200 -16.59 11.42 7.50
N SER A 201 -17.12 10.50 8.32
CA SER A 201 -17.91 10.85 9.52
C SER A 201 -17.13 11.56 10.62
N LEU A 202 -15.79 11.60 10.56
CA LEU A 202 -14.97 12.37 11.50
C LEU A 202 -15.10 13.89 11.31
N GLY A 203 -15.53 14.34 10.14
CA GLY A 203 -15.75 15.75 9.83
C GLY A 203 -14.46 16.50 9.43
N ALA A 204 -14.65 17.68 8.84
CA ALA A 204 -13.57 18.42 8.18
C ALA A 204 -12.45 18.90 9.14
N GLU A 205 -12.78 19.22 10.41
CA GLU A 205 -11.79 19.66 11.40
C GLU A 205 -10.84 18.49 11.76
N SER A 206 -11.40 17.33 12.12
CA SER A 206 -10.62 16.13 12.43
C SER A 206 -9.79 15.68 11.21
N HIS A 207 -10.34 15.78 10.01
CA HIS A 207 -9.62 15.48 8.77
C HIS A 207 -8.32 16.28 8.65
N LYS A 208 -8.38 17.60 8.83
CA LYS A 208 -7.21 18.49 8.77
C LYS A 208 -6.17 18.14 9.84
N ILE A 209 -6.65 17.98 11.08
CA ILE A 209 -5.77 17.69 12.23
C ILE A 209 -5.06 16.34 12.03
N ILE A 210 -5.79 15.30 11.66
CA ILE A 210 -5.23 13.94 11.48
C ILE A 210 -4.32 13.88 10.25
N SER A 211 -4.68 14.56 9.16
CA SER A 211 -3.82 14.64 7.97
C SER A 211 -2.51 15.36 8.27
N GLN A 212 -2.56 16.45 9.04
CA GLN A 212 -1.35 17.13 9.48
C GLN A 212 -0.51 16.26 10.41
N ALA A 213 -1.13 15.55 11.34
CA ALA A 213 -0.43 14.64 12.24
C ALA A 213 0.31 13.51 11.48
N LEU A 214 -0.29 12.97 10.41
CA LEU A 214 0.38 11.99 9.56
C LEU A 214 1.55 12.61 8.78
N ARG A 215 1.38 13.82 8.20
CA ARG A 215 2.48 14.54 7.56
C ARG A 215 3.64 14.78 8.53
N ASP A 216 3.34 15.23 9.73
CA ASP A 216 4.35 15.46 10.77
C ASP A 216 5.05 14.18 11.17
N SER A 217 4.35 13.05 11.22
CA SER A 217 4.94 11.73 11.48
C SER A 217 5.90 11.31 10.37
N ILE A 218 5.50 11.47 9.12
CA ILE A 218 6.34 11.16 7.95
C ILE A 218 7.57 12.07 7.93
N GLN A 219 7.38 13.38 8.10
CA GLN A 219 8.50 14.34 8.16
C GLN A 219 9.46 14.02 9.30
N HIS A 220 8.93 13.72 10.48
CA HIS A 220 9.74 13.31 11.64
C HIS A 220 10.56 12.05 11.34
N ALA A 221 9.97 11.06 10.67
CA ALA A 221 10.67 9.84 10.28
C ALA A 221 11.78 10.12 9.25
N LEU A 222 11.56 11.01 8.29
CA LEU A 222 12.57 11.42 7.31
C LEU A 222 13.72 12.18 7.97
N ASP A 223 13.42 13.08 8.92
CA ASP A 223 14.43 13.87 9.65
C ASP A 223 15.22 13.02 10.67
N HIS A 224 14.63 11.94 11.17
CA HIS A 224 15.23 11.02 12.15
C HIS A 224 15.37 9.61 11.58
N ARG A 225 15.89 9.52 10.35
CA ARG A 225 15.86 8.34 9.50
C ARG A 225 16.43 7.08 10.16
N GLU A 226 17.55 7.18 10.89
CA GLU A 226 18.16 6.03 11.56
C GLU A 226 17.22 5.44 12.61
N GLN A 227 16.64 6.28 13.47
CA GLN A 227 15.72 5.84 14.53
C GLN A 227 14.42 5.28 13.96
N ALA A 228 13.89 5.91 12.90
CA ALA A 228 12.70 5.42 12.22
C ALA A 228 12.95 4.09 11.50
N LEU A 229 14.14 3.91 10.93
CA LEU A 229 14.55 2.66 10.30
C LEU A 229 14.72 1.55 11.34
N ASP A 230 15.37 1.83 12.48
CA ASP A 230 15.49 0.87 13.59
C ASP A 230 14.13 0.41 14.11
N TYR A 231 13.16 1.33 14.16
CA TYR A 231 11.77 0.98 14.47
C TYR A 231 11.15 0.10 13.38
N ALA A 232 11.30 0.50 12.11
CA ALA A 232 10.75 -0.22 10.96
C ALA A 232 11.36 -1.63 10.81
N MET A 233 12.62 -1.84 11.23
CA MET A 233 13.28 -3.15 11.22
C MET A 233 12.60 -4.20 12.11
N GLN A 234 11.78 -3.80 13.08
CA GLN A 234 10.97 -4.73 13.87
C GLN A 234 9.87 -5.40 13.04
N PHE A 235 9.55 -4.83 11.88
CA PHE A 235 8.52 -5.27 10.95
C PHE A 235 9.10 -5.75 9.62
N ALA A 236 10.39 -5.50 9.34
CA ALA A 236 11.06 -5.93 8.12
C ALA A 236 11.21 -7.46 8.11
N ARG A 237 10.51 -8.12 7.18
CA ARG A 237 10.54 -9.58 7.03
C ARG A 237 11.73 -9.98 6.18
N ASP A 238 12.62 -10.82 6.72
CA ASP A 238 13.75 -11.41 6.00
C ASP A 238 14.68 -10.41 5.28
N LEU A 239 14.64 -9.12 5.68
CA LEU A 239 15.52 -8.08 5.16
C LEU A 239 16.64 -7.76 6.14
N ASP A 240 17.86 -7.63 5.61
CA ASP A 240 18.92 -6.91 6.31
C ASP A 240 18.64 -5.39 6.33
N THR A 241 19.28 -4.64 7.22
CA THR A 241 19.10 -3.19 7.36
C THR A 241 19.32 -2.43 6.05
N ARG A 242 20.25 -2.89 5.20
CA ARG A 242 20.54 -2.25 3.92
C ARG A 242 19.38 -2.41 2.92
N LEU A 243 18.81 -3.60 2.83
CA LEU A 243 17.65 -3.88 1.96
C LEU A 243 16.39 -3.18 2.48
N ALA A 244 16.15 -3.19 3.79
CA ALA A 244 15.04 -2.46 4.40
C ALA A 244 15.17 -0.95 4.15
N SER A 245 16.36 -0.36 4.36
CA SER A 245 16.62 1.04 4.06
C SER A 245 16.38 1.37 2.57
N ARG A 246 16.76 0.47 1.66
CA ARG A 246 16.50 0.61 0.24
C ARG A 246 14.99 0.55 -0.05
N PHE A 247 14.27 -0.41 0.52
CA PHE A 247 12.82 -0.56 0.35
C PHE A 247 12.08 0.68 0.85
N VAL A 248 12.37 1.13 2.07
CA VAL A 248 11.83 2.38 2.62
C VAL A 248 12.11 3.56 1.70
N SER A 249 13.34 3.70 1.14
CA SER A 249 13.66 4.80 0.23
C SER A 249 12.90 4.77 -1.09
N MET A 250 12.47 3.59 -1.55
CA MET A 250 11.65 3.47 -2.74
C MET A 250 10.24 4.05 -2.52
N TYR A 251 9.66 3.83 -1.35
CA TYR A 251 8.24 4.10 -1.10
C TYR A 251 7.98 5.24 -0.12
N VAL A 252 8.97 5.66 0.67
CA VAL A 252 8.84 6.80 1.60
C VAL A 252 9.81 7.91 1.22
N ASN A 253 9.27 8.96 0.64
CA ASN A 253 10.01 10.09 0.09
C ASN A 253 9.12 11.35 0.06
N GLU A 254 9.50 12.37 -0.70
CA GLU A 254 8.74 13.62 -0.84
C GLU A 254 7.31 13.40 -1.35
N ARG A 255 7.08 12.37 -2.21
CA ARG A 255 5.74 12.01 -2.69
C ARG A 255 4.85 11.44 -1.58
N THR A 256 5.45 10.87 -0.55
CA THR A 256 4.72 10.39 0.63
C THR A 256 4.23 11.56 1.50
N LEU A 257 4.98 12.67 1.53
CA LEU A 257 4.55 13.90 2.22
C LEU A 257 3.40 14.61 1.50
N ASP A 258 3.46 14.64 0.16
CA ASP A 258 2.39 15.19 -0.68
C ASP A 258 2.46 14.53 -2.07
N TYR A 259 1.34 14.01 -2.53
CA TYR A 259 1.26 13.41 -3.87
C TYR A 259 1.53 14.42 -4.98
N GLY A 260 1.34 15.71 -4.74
CA GLY A 260 1.38 16.75 -5.76
C GLY A 260 0.24 16.63 -6.77
N ALA A 261 0.17 17.56 -7.69
CA ALA A 261 -0.87 17.54 -8.73
C ALA A 261 -0.75 16.35 -9.68
N ASP A 262 0.48 15.97 -10.00
CA ASP A 262 0.80 14.84 -10.89
C ASP A 262 0.50 13.48 -10.25
N GLY A 263 0.77 13.29 -8.96
CA GLY A 263 0.41 12.08 -8.23
C GLY A 263 -1.10 11.91 -8.09
N ARG A 264 -1.83 12.99 -7.77
CA ARG A 264 -3.30 12.99 -7.75
C ARG A 264 -3.89 12.69 -9.13
N LEU A 265 -3.29 13.21 -10.20
CA LEU A 265 -3.68 12.91 -11.58
C LEU A 265 -3.41 11.44 -11.92
N ALA A 266 -2.26 10.90 -11.50
CA ALA A 266 -1.92 9.49 -11.73
C ALA A 266 -2.90 8.53 -11.03
N ILE A 267 -3.35 8.86 -9.81
CA ILE A 267 -4.36 8.08 -9.08
C ILE A 267 -5.69 8.09 -9.87
N ARG A 268 -6.18 9.26 -10.30
CA ARG A 268 -7.39 9.35 -11.12
C ARG A 268 -7.25 8.54 -12.40
N LYS A 269 -6.14 8.71 -13.12
CA LYS A 269 -5.89 7.99 -14.39
C LYS A 269 -5.91 6.48 -14.22
N LEU A 270 -5.31 5.96 -13.15
CA LEU A 270 -5.31 4.52 -12.84
C LEU A 270 -6.74 3.99 -12.63
N LEU A 271 -7.52 4.69 -11.82
CA LEU A 271 -8.88 4.27 -11.47
C LEU A 271 -9.83 4.42 -12.65
N ASP A 272 -9.71 5.51 -13.43
CA ASP A 272 -10.48 5.72 -14.64
C ASP A 272 -10.22 4.61 -15.67
N LEU A 273 -8.96 4.23 -15.90
CA LEU A 273 -8.62 3.11 -16.78
C LEU A 273 -9.17 1.78 -16.27
N GLY A 274 -9.16 1.56 -14.96
CA GLY A 274 -9.79 0.38 -14.35
C GLY A 274 -11.29 0.33 -14.60
N TYR A 275 -11.97 1.45 -14.50
CA TYR A 275 -13.40 1.59 -14.78
C TYR A 275 -13.70 1.46 -16.28
N GLU A 276 -13.01 2.19 -17.15
CA GLU A 276 -13.14 2.14 -18.59
C GLU A 276 -12.97 0.71 -19.17
N ARG A 277 -12.12 -0.10 -18.55
CA ARG A 277 -11.88 -1.50 -18.94
C ARG A 277 -12.81 -2.50 -18.25
N GLY A 278 -13.76 -2.03 -17.43
CA GLY A 278 -14.74 -2.87 -16.75
C GLY A 278 -14.14 -3.74 -15.62
N ILE A 279 -12.93 -3.42 -15.15
CA ILE A 279 -12.29 -4.10 -14.01
C ILE A 279 -12.88 -3.57 -12.70
N ILE A 280 -13.06 -2.26 -12.62
CA ILE A 280 -13.76 -1.57 -11.53
C ILE A 280 -15.19 -1.33 -11.97
N PRO A 281 -16.21 -1.87 -11.28
CA PRO A 281 -17.62 -1.71 -11.69
C PRO A 281 -18.24 -0.37 -11.25
N ILE A 282 -17.56 0.38 -10.38
CA ILE A 282 -18.04 1.64 -9.77
C ILE A 282 -17.25 2.80 -10.34
N ALA A 283 -17.97 3.84 -10.82
CA ALA A 283 -17.32 5.06 -11.32
C ALA A 283 -16.53 5.75 -10.19
N PRO A 284 -15.21 5.98 -10.36
CA PRO A 284 -14.38 6.57 -9.31
C PRO A 284 -14.72 8.04 -9.05
N GLN A 285 -14.96 8.41 -7.81
CA GLN A 285 -15.11 9.78 -7.34
C GLN A 285 -13.94 10.11 -6.44
N VAL A 286 -12.81 10.52 -7.05
CA VAL A 286 -11.55 10.70 -6.32
C VAL A 286 -11.48 12.09 -5.71
N ASP A 287 -11.57 12.17 -4.40
CA ASP A 287 -11.39 13.37 -3.59
C ASP A 287 -10.30 13.16 -2.51
N PHE A 288 -9.72 14.27 -2.08
CA PHE A 288 -8.61 14.28 -1.13
C PHE A 288 -8.90 15.25 0.02
N VAL A 289 -8.41 14.89 1.19
CA VAL A 289 -8.23 15.81 2.32
C VAL A 289 -6.81 16.37 2.27
N ASP A 290 -6.71 17.68 2.38
CA ASP A 290 -5.44 18.43 2.42
C ASP A 290 -5.08 18.85 3.85
#